data_26cfca36b186541943ce78e1a8beaca1
#
_entry.id   26cfca36b186541943ce78e1a8beaca1
#
_cell.length_a   1.000
_cell.length_b   1.000
_cell.length_c   1.000
_cell.angle_alpha   90.00
_cell.angle_beta   90.00
_cell.angle_gamma   90.00
#
_symmetry.space_group_name_H-M   'P 1'
#
loop_
_entity.id
_entity.type
_entity.pdbx_description
1 polymer ?
#
loop_
_entity_poly.entity_id
_entity_poly.type
_entity_poly.pdbx_seq_one_letter_code
_entity_poly.pdbx_strand_id
1 'polypeptide(L)'
;MIRFLSFLLFLLCCHSPMGMAQGKKDMKDYWIDKYLSVSFPLESIRINSTFGSRVDPFTGKHKQHKGLDLRARYEEVLSMFDGYVKGVGYDSGSGKYITMQYGDYTVSYCHLSEIWVSDNQKVYAGDPIGISGTTGRSTGPHLHITCRLRGRLEDPYDLLLYIKETREKAIKALKIDEDKVLTPDDFIKHYAQAAMRQQRKYGIPASVILAQMAFESRWGNSSLAQIGYNFFGIKANSNWLRRGLPYSIHDDDRKNEKFCNFSSAEESIEYHSRLLMSDRYARCWRYKPTDYHNWLV
;
A
#
# COMPACT_ATOMS: atom_id res chain seq x y z
N MET A 1 -9.26 -17.44 -21.90
CA MET A 1 -7.95 -17.26 -22.58
C MET A 1 -7.87 -15.98 -23.40
N ILE A 2 -8.84 -15.65 -24.24
CA ILE A 2 -8.81 -14.44 -25.12
C ILE A 2 -8.92 -13.12 -24.31
N ARG A 3 -9.67 -13.08 -23.21
CA ARG A 3 -9.79 -11.90 -22.33
C ARG A 3 -8.48 -11.54 -21.59
N PHE A 4 -7.68 -12.54 -21.26
CA PHE A 4 -6.41 -12.36 -20.56
C PHE A 4 -5.33 -11.69 -21.42
N LEU A 5 -5.32 -11.99 -22.73
CA LEU A 5 -4.37 -11.40 -23.68
C LEU A 5 -4.63 -9.90 -23.88
N SER A 6 -5.90 -9.47 -23.88
CA SER A 6 -6.27 -8.06 -24.03
C SER A 6 -5.82 -7.20 -22.84
N PHE A 7 -5.84 -7.77 -21.60
CA PHE A 7 -5.38 -7.08 -20.42
C PHE A 7 -3.86 -6.89 -20.41
N LEU A 8 -3.12 -7.92 -20.84
CA LEU A 8 -1.66 -7.88 -20.88
C LEU A 8 -1.12 -6.88 -21.92
N LEU A 9 -1.79 -6.77 -23.08
CA LEU A 9 -1.37 -5.84 -24.15
C LEU A 9 -1.60 -4.37 -23.77
N PHE A 10 -2.60 -4.09 -22.94
CA PHE A 10 -3.07 -2.73 -22.71
C PHE A 10 -2.26 -1.97 -21.65
N LEU A 11 -1.80 -2.65 -20.60
CA LEU A 11 -0.90 -2.05 -19.61
C LEU A 11 0.52 -1.79 -20.14
N LEU A 12 0.87 -2.40 -21.28
CA LEU A 12 2.11 -2.11 -22.02
C LEU A 12 2.08 -0.78 -22.78
N CYS A 13 0.88 -0.20 -23.04
CA CYS A 13 0.71 1.00 -23.86
C CYS A 13 0.62 2.32 -23.10
N CYS A 14 0.64 2.34 -21.78
CA CYS A 14 0.52 3.59 -20.99
C CYS A 14 1.84 4.37 -20.83
N HIS A 15 2.83 4.15 -21.69
CA HIS A 15 4.02 5.00 -21.79
C HIS A 15 3.84 5.96 -22.97
N SER A 16 3.59 7.24 -22.66
CA SER A 16 3.64 8.32 -23.66
C SER A 16 5.02 8.37 -24.30
N PRO A 17 5.10 8.52 -25.63
CA PRO A 17 6.40 8.63 -26.31
C PRO A 17 6.95 10.04 -26.14
N MET A 18 7.79 10.26 -25.15
CA MET A 18 8.79 11.32 -25.22
C MET A 18 10.05 10.71 -25.80
N GLY A 19 10.30 11.00 -27.07
CA GLY A 19 11.51 10.56 -27.77
C GLY A 19 12.74 11.17 -27.14
N MET A 20 13.56 10.32 -26.50
CA MET A 20 14.99 10.49 -26.31
C MET A 20 15.63 9.10 -26.20
N ALA A 21 16.82 8.95 -26.73
CA ALA A 21 17.60 7.73 -26.90
C ALA A 21 17.33 6.67 -25.85
N GLN A 22 16.59 5.63 -26.22
CA GLN A 22 16.25 4.49 -25.38
C GLN A 22 17.47 3.58 -25.34
N GLY A 23 18.38 3.84 -24.37
CA GLY A 23 19.33 2.83 -23.93
C GLY A 23 18.52 1.59 -23.52
N LYS A 24 19.00 0.40 -23.86
CA LYS A 24 18.39 -0.87 -23.42
C LYS A 24 18.23 -0.82 -21.89
N LYS A 25 16.98 -0.66 -21.42
CA LYS A 25 16.65 -0.75 -20.00
C LYS A 25 17.07 -2.14 -19.53
N ASP A 26 17.86 -2.23 -18.50
CA ASP A 26 18.27 -3.53 -17.94
C ASP A 26 17.01 -4.32 -17.57
N MET A 27 17.02 -5.63 -17.81
CA MET A 27 15.90 -6.52 -17.43
C MET A 27 15.59 -6.43 -15.93
N LYS A 28 16.61 -6.16 -15.12
CA LYS A 28 16.47 -5.94 -13.68
C LYS A 28 15.63 -4.68 -13.41
N ASP A 29 15.96 -3.56 -14.03
CA ASP A 29 15.20 -2.30 -13.89
C ASP A 29 13.76 -2.45 -14.37
N TYR A 30 13.55 -3.20 -15.47
CA TYR A 30 12.20 -3.51 -15.94
C TYR A 30 11.36 -4.21 -14.89
N TRP A 31 11.90 -5.23 -14.21
CA TRP A 31 11.16 -5.99 -13.19
C TRP A 31 10.98 -5.20 -11.89
N ILE A 32 11.94 -4.35 -11.52
CA ILE A 32 11.78 -3.41 -10.40
C ILE A 32 10.60 -2.47 -10.68
N ASP A 33 10.57 -1.83 -11.83
CA ASP A 33 9.47 -0.94 -12.20
C ASP A 33 8.12 -1.68 -12.22
N LYS A 34 8.10 -2.91 -12.74
CA LYS A 34 6.89 -3.74 -12.75
C LYS A 34 6.40 -4.06 -11.34
N TYR A 35 7.29 -4.44 -10.45
CA TYR A 35 6.96 -4.71 -9.05
C TYR A 35 6.39 -3.46 -8.36
N LEU A 36 7.03 -2.30 -8.59
CA LEU A 36 6.65 -1.03 -7.99
C LEU A 36 5.38 -0.42 -8.60
N SER A 37 4.99 -0.83 -9.82
CA SER A 37 3.82 -0.29 -10.52
C SER A 37 2.49 -0.94 -10.11
N VAL A 38 2.50 -1.92 -9.20
CA VAL A 38 1.30 -2.63 -8.74
C VAL A 38 1.30 -2.80 -7.23
N SER A 39 0.13 -2.73 -6.61
CA SER A 39 -0.06 -2.98 -5.17
C SER A 39 -1.42 -3.62 -4.92
N PHE A 40 -1.52 -4.47 -3.90
CA PHE A 40 -2.83 -4.89 -3.42
C PHE A 40 -3.54 -3.71 -2.72
N PRO A 41 -4.88 -3.64 -2.78
CA PRO A 41 -5.64 -2.56 -2.16
C PRO A 41 -5.70 -2.64 -0.62
N LEU A 42 -5.33 -3.77 -0.05
CA LEU A 42 -5.26 -4.06 1.40
C LEU A 42 -4.01 -4.90 1.66
N GLU A 43 -3.51 -4.86 2.88
CA GLU A 43 -2.37 -5.69 3.30
C GLU A 43 -2.65 -7.19 3.12
N SER A 44 -3.86 -7.63 3.47
CA SER A 44 -4.30 -9.03 3.34
C SER A 44 -5.55 -9.12 2.48
N ILE A 45 -5.50 -9.93 1.43
CA ILE A 45 -6.62 -10.14 0.52
C ILE A 45 -7.46 -11.35 0.97
N ARG A 46 -8.66 -11.07 1.45
CA ARG A 46 -9.67 -12.08 1.78
C ARG A 46 -11.02 -11.69 1.18
N ILE A 47 -11.52 -12.50 0.29
CA ILE A 47 -12.77 -12.25 -0.43
C ILE A 47 -13.95 -12.64 0.45
N ASN A 48 -14.84 -11.68 0.72
CA ASN A 48 -16.11 -11.90 1.41
C ASN A 48 -17.23 -12.22 0.42
N SER A 49 -17.24 -11.56 -0.75
CA SER A 49 -18.25 -11.78 -1.79
C SER A 49 -17.71 -11.42 -3.17
N THR A 50 -17.91 -12.34 -4.11
CA THR A 50 -17.46 -12.19 -5.48
C THR A 50 -18.40 -11.33 -6.32
N PHE A 51 -17.89 -10.82 -7.43
CA PHE A 51 -18.67 -10.24 -8.50
C PHE A 51 -19.66 -11.25 -9.09
N GLY A 52 -20.81 -10.79 -9.55
CA GLY A 52 -21.77 -11.65 -10.23
C GLY A 52 -23.10 -11.82 -9.47
N SER A 53 -23.85 -12.85 -9.85
CA SER A 53 -25.17 -13.10 -9.25
C SER A 53 -25.04 -13.65 -7.83
N ARG A 54 -25.70 -13.01 -6.88
CA ARG A 54 -25.79 -13.48 -5.48
C ARG A 54 -27.15 -13.14 -4.87
N VAL A 55 -27.44 -13.70 -3.71
CA VAL A 55 -28.56 -13.25 -2.87
C VAL A 55 -28.19 -11.95 -2.21
N ASP A 56 -29.02 -10.91 -2.39
CA ASP A 56 -28.85 -9.60 -1.75
C ASP A 56 -29.09 -9.73 -0.23
N PRO A 57 -28.12 -9.35 0.62
CA PRO A 57 -28.22 -9.56 2.06
C PRO A 57 -29.31 -8.72 2.74
N PHE A 58 -29.84 -7.68 2.07
CA PHE A 58 -30.89 -6.83 2.60
C PHE A 58 -32.30 -7.26 2.19
N THR A 59 -32.43 -7.84 0.99
CA THR A 59 -33.76 -8.16 0.43
C THR A 59 -34.02 -9.64 0.31
N GLY A 60 -33.00 -10.49 0.44
CA GLY A 60 -33.09 -11.93 0.23
C GLY A 60 -33.34 -12.34 -1.23
N LYS A 61 -33.36 -11.41 -2.17
CA LYS A 61 -33.61 -11.68 -3.60
C LYS A 61 -32.29 -11.82 -4.38
N HIS A 62 -32.33 -12.59 -5.46
CA HIS A 62 -31.18 -12.64 -6.38
C HIS A 62 -30.92 -11.25 -7.00
N LYS A 63 -29.67 -10.81 -6.94
CA LYS A 63 -29.22 -9.53 -7.48
C LYS A 63 -27.81 -9.65 -8.02
N GLN A 64 -27.52 -8.89 -9.07
CA GLN A 64 -26.16 -8.75 -9.59
C GLN A 64 -25.32 -7.93 -8.62
N HIS A 65 -24.25 -8.53 -8.09
CA HIS A 65 -23.21 -7.83 -7.36
C HIS A 65 -22.24 -7.21 -8.37
N LYS A 66 -22.17 -5.88 -8.39
CA LYS A 66 -21.43 -5.11 -9.40
C LYS A 66 -19.94 -4.89 -9.05
N GLY A 67 -19.47 -5.56 -8.02
CA GLY A 67 -18.11 -5.42 -7.52
C GLY A 67 -17.62 -6.64 -6.76
N LEU A 68 -16.53 -6.47 -6.05
CA LEU A 68 -15.88 -7.46 -5.21
C LEU A 68 -15.83 -6.92 -3.79
N ASP A 69 -16.27 -7.70 -2.81
CA ASP A 69 -16.17 -7.35 -1.40
C ASP A 69 -14.96 -8.04 -0.78
N LEU A 70 -14.03 -7.25 -0.26
CA LEU A 70 -12.86 -7.70 0.48
C LEU A 70 -13.09 -7.51 1.98
N ARG A 71 -12.67 -8.48 2.77
CA ARG A 71 -12.65 -8.33 4.23
C ARG A 71 -11.69 -7.21 4.60
N ALA A 72 -12.21 -6.18 5.27
CA ALA A 72 -11.44 -5.07 5.79
C ALA A 72 -12.16 -4.48 7.00
N ARG A 73 -11.41 -4.06 8.01
CA ARG A 73 -11.99 -3.52 9.23
C ARG A 73 -11.25 -2.27 9.68
N TYR A 74 -11.59 -1.14 9.03
CA TYR A 74 -10.95 0.15 9.29
C TYR A 74 -9.44 0.10 9.05
N GLU A 75 -9.06 -0.53 7.93
CA GLU A 75 -7.68 -0.69 7.47
C GLU A 75 -7.37 0.32 6.38
N GLU A 76 -6.08 0.64 6.20
CA GLU A 76 -5.64 1.49 5.10
C GLU A 76 -6.00 0.85 3.76
N VAL A 77 -6.55 1.68 2.87
CA VAL A 77 -6.83 1.32 1.48
C VAL A 77 -5.76 1.93 0.60
N LEU A 78 -5.12 1.10 -0.21
CA LEU A 78 -4.02 1.48 -1.07
C LEU A 78 -4.46 1.56 -2.53
N SER A 79 -3.86 2.48 -3.28
CA SER A 79 -4.03 2.54 -4.74
C SER A 79 -3.43 1.29 -5.39
N MET A 80 -4.19 0.61 -6.24
CA MET A 80 -3.71 -0.61 -6.90
C MET A 80 -2.67 -0.34 -7.98
N PHE A 81 -2.72 0.80 -8.63
CA PHE A 81 -1.84 1.19 -9.74
C PHE A 81 -1.54 2.68 -9.70
N ASP A 82 -0.57 3.10 -10.52
CA ASP A 82 -0.32 4.51 -10.79
C ASP A 82 -1.50 5.10 -11.58
N GLY A 83 -1.99 6.28 -11.17
CA GLY A 83 -3.12 6.92 -11.83
C GLY A 83 -3.52 8.25 -11.21
N TYR A 84 -4.76 8.63 -11.45
CA TYR A 84 -5.34 9.88 -10.97
C TYR A 84 -6.66 9.62 -10.27
N VAL A 85 -6.93 10.38 -9.24
CA VAL A 85 -8.24 10.44 -8.60
C VAL A 85 -9.22 11.10 -9.57
N LYS A 86 -10.17 10.31 -10.10
CA LYS A 86 -11.22 10.79 -11.00
C LYS A 86 -12.33 11.52 -10.26
N GLY A 87 -12.53 11.17 -9.01
CA GLY A 87 -13.53 11.79 -8.14
C GLY A 87 -13.60 11.14 -6.77
N VAL A 88 -13.96 11.94 -5.78
CA VAL A 88 -14.28 11.49 -4.43
C VAL A 88 -15.67 11.96 -4.05
N GLY A 89 -16.37 11.22 -3.20
CA GLY A 89 -17.71 11.62 -2.84
C GLY A 89 -18.41 10.71 -1.84
N TYR A 90 -19.70 10.96 -1.70
CA TYR A 90 -20.62 10.17 -0.88
C TYR A 90 -21.94 9.99 -1.60
N ASP A 91 -22.47 8.76 -1.62
CA ASP A 91 -23.85 8.46 -1.97
C ASP A 91 -24.42 7.38 -1.03
N SER A 92 -25.75 7.23 -1.04
CA SER A 92 -26.45 6.29 -0.14
C SER A 92 -26.13 4.81 -0.41
N GLY A 93 -25.66 4.46 -1.61
CA GLY A 93 -25.28 3.12 -2.01
C GLY A 93 -23.82 2.82 -1.67
N SER A 94 -22.91 3.60 -2.23
CA SER A 94 -21.46 3.42 -2.13
C SER A 94 -20.87 3.91 -0.80
N GLY A 95 -21.63 4.74 -0.04
CA GLY A 95 -21.09 5.47 1.10
C GLY A 95 -20.01 6.47 0.65
N LYS A 96 -19.00 6.70 1.46
CA LYS A 96 -17.81 7.44 1.03
C LYS A 96 -17.04 6.59 0.03
N TYR A 97 -16.67 7.18 -1.09
CA TYR A 97 -15.96 6.48 -2.15
C TYR A 97 -14.88 7.34 -2.79
N ILE A 98 -13.89 6.63 -3.36
CA ILE A 98 -12.85 7.18 -4.22
C ILE A 98 -12.96 6.46 -5.55
N THR A 99 -13.01 7.20 -6.64
CA THR A 99 -12.93 6.64 -8.00
C THR A 99 -11.60 7.01 -8.62
N MET A 100 -10.84 6.00 -9.01
CA MET A 100 -9.53 6.11 -9.63
C MET A 100 -9.61 5.88 -11.13
N GLN A 101 -8.75 6.57 -11.87
CA GLN A 101 -8.52 6.31 -13.30
C GLN A 101 -7.13 5.71 -13.48
N TYR A 102 -7.08 4.48 -13.96
CA TYR A 102 -5.88 3.69 -14.27
C TYR A 102 -5.86 3.36 -15.77
N GLY A 103 -5.32 4.26 -16.59
CA GLY A 103 -5.44 4.14 -18.05
C GLY A 103 -6.91 4.09 -18.48
N ASP A 104 -7.35 3.02 -19.16
CA ASP A 104 -8.75 2.82 -19.57
C ASP A 104 -9.66 2.26 -18.46
N TYR A 105 -9.08 1.91 -17.32
CA TYR A 105 -9.83 1.38 -16.18
C TYR A 105 -10.29 2.50 -15.25
N THR A 106 -11.55 2.43 -14.85
CA THR A 106 -12.09 3.21 -13.74
C THR A 106 -12.41 2.26 -12.60
N VAL A 107 -11.78 2.47 -11.43
CA VAL A 107 -11.95 1.63 -10.25
C VAL A 107 -12.47 2.48 -9.10
N SER A 108 -13.55 2.03 -8.46
CA SER A 108 -14.08 2.72 -7.28
C SER A 108 -13.88 1.87 -6.03
N TYR A 109 -13.41 2.52 -4.97
CA TYR A 109 -13.24 2.00 -3.61
C TYR A 109 -14.34 2.59 -2.75
N CYS A 110 -15.24 1.75 -2.23
CA CYS A 110 -16.47 2.17 -1.58
C CYS A 110 -16.53 1.77 -0.11
N HIS A 111 -17.54 2.31 0.59
CA HIS A 111 -17.84 2.11 2.01
C HIS A 111 -16.75 2.63 2.95
N LEU A 112 -15.94 3.58 2.49
CA LEU A 112 -14.81 4.13 3.25
C LEU A 112 -15.29 4.88 4.51
N SER A 113 -14.48 4.82 5.57
CA SER A 113 -14.63 5.69 6.74
C SER A 113 -13.92 7.03 6.56
N GLU A 114 -12.77 7.03 5.85
CA GLU A 114 -11.97 8.23 5.57
C GLU A 114 -11.52 8.24 4.11
N ILE A 115 -11.36 9.45 3.57
CA ILE A 115 -10.79 9.74 2.25
C ILE A 115 -9.59 10.65 2.47
N TRP A 116 -8.42 10.28 1.93
CA TRP A 116 -7.17 11.01 2.13
C TRP A 116 -6.64 11.68 0.86
N VAL A 117 -7.37 11.56 -0.22
CA VAL A 117 -7.02 12.11 -1.54
C VAL A 117 -8.12 13.04 -2.05
N SER A 118 -7.78 13.87 -3.03
CA SER A 118 -8.70 14.82 -3.66
C SER A 118 -8.76 14.62 -5.18
N ASP A 119 -9.79 15.20 -5.80
CA ASP A 119 -10.01 15.14 -7.25
C ASP A 119 -8.76 15.59 -8.03
N ASN A 120 -8.48 14.89 -9.12
CA ASN A 120 -7.33 15.10 -10.01
C ASN A 120 -5.94 14.88 -9.37
N GLN A 121 -5.88 14.44 -8.11
CA GLN A 121 -4.61 14.09 -7.47
C GLN A 121 -3.97 12.90 -8.19
N LYS A 122 -2.68 13.02 -8.53
CA LYS A 122 -1.87 11.90 -8.99
C LYS A 122 -1.52 11.03 -7.79
N VAL A 123 -1.67 9.72 -7.94
CA VAL A 123 -1.27 8.71 -6.94
C VAL A 123 -0.48 7.60 -7.62
N TYR A 124 0.33 6.91 -6.84
CA TYR A 124 1.14 5.79 -7.28
C TYR A 124 0.66 4.49 -6.64
N ALA A 125 1.01 3.37 -7.27
CA ALA A 125 0.69 2.05 -6.69
C ALA A 125 1.21 1.96 -5.25
N GLY A 126 0.33 1.51 -4.35
CA GLY A 126 0.62 1.41 -2.93
C GLY A 126 0.53 2.71 -2.14
N ASP A 127 0.17 3.86 -2.74
CA ASP A 127 -0.12 5.06 -1.96
C ASP A 127 -1.41 4.86 -1.15
N PRO A 128 -1.43 5.23 0.15
CA PRO A 128 -2.65 5.18 0.95
C PRO A 128 -3.63 6.26 0.47
N ILE A 129 -4.85 5.84 0.17
CA ILE A 129 -5.90 6.72 -0.37
C ILE A 129 -7.06 6.96 0.60
N GLY A 130 -7.16 6.14 1.66
CA GLY A 130 -8.20 6.29 2.67
C GLY A 130 -8.25 5.11 3.63
N ILE A 131 -9.30 5.03 4.42
CA ILE A 131 -9.58 3.94 5.37
C ILE A 131 -10.86 3.23 4.97
N SER A 132 -10.83 1.90 4.95
CA SER A 132 -12.02 1.07 4.79
C SER A 132 -13.04 1.30 5.91
N GLY A 133 -14.29 0.97 5.70
CA GLY A 133 -15.33 1.23 6.70
C GLY A 133 -16.62 0.50 6.41
N THR A 134 -17.74 1.14 6.76
CA THR A 134 -19.10 0.60 6.59
C THR A 134 -20.12 1.70 6.26
N THR A 135 -19.70 2.77 5.59
CA THR A 135 -20.60 3.86 5.18
C THR A 135 -21.50 3.48 4.02
N GLY A 136 -22.65 4.13 3.86
CA GLY A 136 -23.63 3.84 2.83
C GLY A 136 -24.38 2.52 3.06
N ARG A 137 -24.72 1.81 1.97
CA ARG A 137 -25.46 0.54 2.05
C ARG A 137 -24.51 -0.63 2.31
N SER A 138 -24.13 -0.82 3.55
CA SER A 138 -23.23 -1.87 4.02
C SER A 138 -23.83 -2.64 5.19
N THR A 139 -23.55 -3.94 5.30
CA THR A 139 -23.96 -4.79 6.43
C THR A 139 -22.87 -4.90 7.50
N GLY A 140 -21.70 -4.33 7.28
CA GLY A 140 -20.58 -4.34 8.21
C GLY A 140 -19.28 -3.92 7.53
N PRO A 141 -18.20 -3.72 8.28
CA PRO A 141 -16.93 -3.23 7.73
C PRO A 141 -16.37 -4.14 6.64
N HIS A 142 -16.11 -3.59 5.47
CA HIS A 142 -15.49 -4.23 4.32
C HIS A 142 -15.04 -3.17 3.30
N LEU A 143 -14.22 -3.56 2.34
CA LEU A 143 -13.89 -2.76 1.17
C LEU A 143 -14.65 -3.33 -0.03
N HIS A 144 -15.53 -2.53 -0.62
CA HIS A 144 -16.19 -2.86 -1.88
C HIS A 144 -15.46 -2.19 -3.04
N ILE A 145 -15.07 -2.98 -4.03
CA ILE A 145 -14.37 -2.50 -5.23
C ILE A 145 -15.24 -2.74 -6.46
N THR A 146 -15.42 -1.72 -7.29
CA THR A 146 -16.01 -1.88 -8.63
C THR A 146 -14.96 -1.56 -9.69
N CYS A 147 -15.04 -2.25 -10.83
CA CYS A 147 -14.13 -2.05 -11.94
C CYS A 147 -14.91 -1.83 -13.24
N ARG A 148 -14.45 -0.87 -14.05
CA ARG A 148 -14.97 -0.64 -15.39
C ARG A 148 -13.81 -0.48 -16.37
N LEU A 149 -13.87 -1.20 -17.47
CA LEU A 149 -12.98 -1.01 -18.61
C LEU A 149 -13.73 -0.25 -19.71
N ARG A 150 -13.29 0.96 -20.04
CA ARG A 150 -13.97 1.83 -21.04
C ARG A 150 -15.49 1.95 -20.80
N GLY A 151 -15.87 2.08 -19.53
CA GLY A 151 -17.27 2.19 -19.08
C GLY A 151 -18.02 0.87 -18.91
N ARG A 152 -17.52 -0.26 -19.42
CA ARG A 152 -18.14 -1.58 -19.23
C ARG A 152 -17.76 -2.13 -17.86
N LEU A 153 -18.73 -2.67 -17.15
CA LEU A 153 -18.52 -3.30 -15.85
C LEU A 153 -17.75 -4.61 -16.03
N GLU A 154 -16.67 -4.75 -15.28
CA GLU A 154 -15.78 -5.93 -15.28
C GLU A 154 -15.61 -6.47 -13.87
N ASP A 155 -15.16 -7.73 -13.75
CA ASP A 155 -14.87 -8.35 -12.46
C ASP A 155 -13.57 -7.76 -11.87
N PRO A 156 -13.62 -7.13 -10.68
CA PRO A 156 -12.40 -6.60 -10.05
C PRO A 156 -11.39 -7.68 -9.65
N TYR A 157 -11.80 -8.94 -9.59
CA TYR A 157 -10.89 -10.06 -9.27
C TYR A 157 -9.77 -10.20 -10.32
N ASP A 158 -10.05 -9.88 -11.59
CA ASP A 158 -9.03 -9.92 -12.65
C ASP A 158 -7.87 -8.93 -12.37
N LEU A 159 -8.17 -7.78 -11.72
CA LEU A 159 -7.12 -6.83 -11.31
C LEU A 159 -6.24 -7.41 -10.20
N LEU A 160 -6.85 -8.07 -9.21
CA LEU A 160 -6.10 -8.71 -8.11
C LEU A 160 -5.22 -9.85 -8.63
N LEU A 161 -5.73 -10.61 -9.60
CA LEU A 161 -4.97 -11.69 -10.23
C LEU A 161 -3.78 -11.13 -11.03
N TYR A 162 -3.99 -10.05 -11.78
CA TYR A 162 -2.91 -9.37 -12.50
C TYR A 162 -1.81 -8.86 -11.54
N ILE A 163 -2.20 -8.22 -10.43
CA ILE A 163 -1.26 -7.76 -9.40
C ILE A 163 -0.43 -8.92 -8.87
N LYS A 164 -1.11 -10.00 -8.47
CA LYS A 164 -0.47 -11.21 -7.96
C LYS A 164 0.55 -11.77 -8.95
N GLU A 165 0.14 -12.03 -10.18
CA GLU A 165 1.03 -12.57 -11.21
C GLU A 165 2.22 -11.65 -11.53
N THR A 166 1.97 -10.33 -11.58
CA THR A 166 3.03 -9.35 -11.85
C THR A 166 4.06 -9.35 -10.74
N ARG A 167 3.63 -9.37 -9.48
CA ARG A 167 4.53 -9.45 -8.32
C ARG A 167 5.29 -10.77 -8.28
N GLU A 168 4.62 -11.90 -8.46
CA GLU A 168 5.26 -13.23 -8.49
C GLU A 168 6.33 -13.33 -9.60
N LYS A 169 6.03 -12.85 -10.80
CA LYS A 169 6.99 -12.83 -11.91
C LYS A 169 8.18 -11.92 -11.60
N ALA A 170 7.94 -10.75 -11.01
CA ALA A 170 9.01 -9.81 -10.64
C ALA A 170 9.89 -10.40 -9.52
N ILE A 171 9.28 -10.95 -8.46
CA ILE A 171 9.99 -11.62 -7.36
C ILE A 171 10.91 -12.72 -7.92
N LYS A 172 10.36 -13.58 -8.78
CA LYS A 172 11.13 -14.67 -9.41
C LYS A 172 12.27 -14.15 -10.30
N ALA A 173 12.00 -13.12 -11.12
CA ALA A 173 12.99 -12.55 -12.03
C ALA A 173 14.11 -11.81 -11.28
N LEU A 174 13.77 -11.17 -10.17
CA LEU A 174 14.71 -10.45 -9.30
C LEU A 174 15.40 -11.39 -8.30
N LYS A 175 15.00 -12.68 -8.24
CA LYS A 175 15.48 -13.69 -7.28
C LYS A 175 15.29 -13.22 -5.83
N ILE A 176 14.19 -12.52 -5.55
CA ILE A 176 13.81 -12.14 -4.19
C ILE A 176 13.30 -13.40 -3.50
N ASP A 177 13.94 -13.76 -2.40
CA ASP A 177 13.52 -14.87 -1.54
C ASP A 177 12.86 -14.26 -0.31
N GLU A 178 11.53 -14.30 -0.25
CA GLU A 178 10.75 -13.68 0.84
C GLU A 178 10.95 -14.39 2.20
N ASP A 179 11.45 -15.64 2.17
CA ASP A 179 11.69 -16.45 3.38
C ASP A 179 13.17 -16.41 3.85
N LYS A 180 14.04 -15.65 3.18
CA LYS A 180 15.47 -15.64 3.45
C LYS A 180 15.89 -14.42 4.26
N VAL A 181 16.93 -14.59 5.08
CA VAL A 181 17.69 -13.49 5.66
C VAL A 181 18.02 -12.46 4.57
N LEU A 182 17.42 -11.26 4.70
CA LEU A 182 17.51 -10.24 3.67
C LEU A 182 18.95 -9.76 3.51
N THR A 183 19.44 -9.80 2.28
CA THR A 183 20.65 -9.06 1.94
C THR A 183 20.34 -7.55 1.91
N PRO A 184 21.33 -6.65 2.00
CA PRO A 184 21.09 -5.21 1.86
C PRO A 184 20.31 -4.84 0.59
N ASP A 185 20.61 -5.48 -0.53
CA ASP A 185 19.93 -5.26 -1.80
C ASP A 185 18.47 -5.72 -1.77
N ASP A 186 18.19 -6.87 -1.17
CA ASP A 186 16.83 -7.41 -1.06
C ASP A 186 16.00 -6.55 -0.11
N PHE A 187 16.59 -6.13 1.01
CA PHE A 187 15.97 -5.22 1.95
C PHE A 187 15.54 -3.91 1.29
N ILE A 188 16.44 -3.25 0.57
CA ILE A 188 16.13 -2.00 -0.14
C ILE A 188 15.01 -2.23 -1.16
N LYS A 189 15.08 -3.29 -1.96
CA LYS A 189 14.04 -3.61 -2.95
C LYS A 189 12.68 -3.85 -2.30
N HIS A 190 12.67 -4.53 -1.16
CA HIS A 190 11.44 -4.89 -0.45
C HIS A 190 10.75 -3.66 0.15
N TYR A 191 11.52 -2.76 0.77
CA TYR A 191 10.96 -1.64 1.52
C TYR A 191 11.01 -0.28 0.81
N ALA A 192 11.65 -0.19 -0.37
CA ALA A 192 11.77 1.07 -1.11
C ALA A 192 10.41 1.73 -1.41
N GLN A 193 9.41 0.93 -1.81
CA GLN A 193 8.08 1.46 -2.12
C GLN A 193 7.43 2.09 -0.89
N ALA A 194 7.49 1.41 0.26
CA ALA A 194 6.96 1.93 1.52
C ALA A 194 7.67 3.23 1.95
N ALA A 195 8.99 3.28 1.88
CA ALA A 195 9.76 4.49 2.17
C ALA A 195 9.44 5.64 1.21
N MET A 196 9.27 5.37 -0.07
CA MET A 196 8.87 6.37 -1.07
C MET A 196 7.46 6.92 -0.82
N ARG A 197 6.53 6.10 -0.32
CA ARG A 197 5.21 6.59 0.14
C ARG A 197 5.36 7.63 1.25
N GLN A 198 6.20 7.35 2.25
CA GLN A 198 6.44 8.30 3.34
C GLN A 198 7.10 9.59 2.86
N GLN A 199 8.03 9.50 1.91
CA GLN A 199 8.61 10.70 1.29
C GLN A 199 7.52 11.56 0.63
N ARG A 200 6.59 10.97 -0.10
CA ARG A 200 5.48 11.71 -0.73
C ARG A 200 4.52 12.29 0.31
N LYS A 201 4.23 11.52 1.36
CA LYS A 201 3.23 11.89 2.38
C LYS A 201 3.76 12.94 3.38
N TYR A 202 5.00 12.80 3.81
CA TYR A 202 5.58 13.57 4.91
C TYR A 202 6.80 14.41 4.49
N GLY A 203 7.29 14.28 3.28
CA GLY A 203 8.50 14.98 2.83
C GLY A 203 9.80 14.43 3.43
N ILE A 204 9.76 13.28 4.10
CA ILE A 204 10.94 12.63 4.67
C ILE A 204 11.67 11.89 3.55
N PRO A 205 12.99 12.10 3.33
CA PRO A 205 13.72 11.39 2.30
C PRO A 205 13.61 9.86 2.45
N ALA A 206 13.20 9.15 1.41
CA ALA A 206 13.09 7.69 1.44
C ALA A 206 14.42 7.01 1.80
N SER A 207 15.55 7.58 1.36
CA SER A 207 16.89 7.11 1.71
C SER A 207 17.18 7.19 3.21
N VAL A 208 16.69 8.23 3.90
CA VAL A 208 16.83 8.38 5.35
C VAL A 208 16.02 7.31 6.08
N ILE A 209 14.76 7.12 5.66
CA ILE A 209 13.90 6.08 6.25
C ILE A 209 14.53 4.69 6.09
N LEU A 210 14.97 4.35 4.87
CA LEU A 210 15.62 3.06 4.58
C LEU A 210 16.93 2.88 5.35
N ALA A 211 17.75 3.93 5.45
CA ALA A 211 19.02 3.86 6.18
C ALA A 211 18.80 3.61 7.67
N GLN A 212 17.89 4.35 8.30
CA GLN A 212 17.54 4.14 9.72
C GLN A 212 16.92 2.75 9.94
N MET A 213 15.97 2.38 9.08
CA MET A 213 15.34 1.06 9.13
C MET A 213 16.37 -0.07 9.00
N ALA A 214 17.30 0.03 8.05
CA ALA A 214 18.38 -0.94 7.84
C ALA A 214 19.31 -1.05 9.05
N PHE A 215 19.74 0.09 9.57
CA PHE A 215 20.66 0.17 10.71
C PHE A 215 20.05 -0.43 11.97
N GLU A 216 18.87 0.03 12.37
CA GLU A 216 18.19 -0.38 13.61
C GLU A 216 17.72 -1.83 13.57
N SER A 217 17.34 -2.34 12.41
CA SER A 217 16.84 -3.71 12.26
C SER A 217 17.90 -4.72 11.80
N ARG A 218 19.15 -4.29 11.58
CA ARG A 218 20.18 -5.15 10.95
C ARG A 218 19.69 -5.70 9.61
N TRP A 219 19.24 -4.81 8.74
CA TRP A 219 18.65 -5.16 7.45
C TRP A 219 17.41 -6.08 7.58
N GLY A 220 16.55 -5.83 8.57
CA GLY A 220 15.36 -6.63 8.83
C GLY A 220 15.60 -7.95 9.55
N ASN A 221 16.86 -8.24 9.93
CA ASN A 221 17.24 -9.52 10.53
C ASN A 221 17.23 -9.52 12.08
N SER A 222 16.86 -8.41 12.72
CA SER A 222 16.71 -8.38 14.18
C SER A 222 15.43 -9.11 14.63
N SER A 223 15.44 -9.68 15.83
CA SER A 223 14.25 -10.32 16.40
C SER A 223 13.06 -9.37 16.54
N LEU A 224 13.30 -8.09 16.84
CA LEU A 224 12.27 -7.06 16.89
C LEU A 224 11.59 -6.86 15.51
N ALA A 225 12.37 -6.87 14.42
CA ALA A 225 11.83 -6.73 13.07
C ALA A 225 11.08 -7.98 12.62
N GLN A 226 11.64 -9.17 12.87
CA GLN A 226 11.06 -10.43 12.39
C GLN A 226 9.80 -10.86 13.15
N ILE A 227 9.74 -10.62 14.47
CA ILE A 227 8.63 -11.08 15.31
C ILE A 227 7.58 -9.98 15.48
N GLY A 228 8.01 -8.73 15.64
CA GLY A 228 7.15 -7.61 15.99
C GLY A 228 7.04 -6.52 14.93
N TYR A 229 7.58 -6.75 13.72
CA TYR A 229 7.67 -5.74 12.64
C TYR A 229 8.23 -4.39 13.11
N ASN A 230 8.99 -4.38 14.20
CA ASN A 230 9.59 -3.16 14.76
C ASN A 230 10.99 -2.94 14.19
N PHE A 231 11.05 -2.31 13.04
CA PHE A 231 12.29 -2.07 12.31
C PHE A 231 13.13 -0.90 12.84
N PHE A 232 12.60 -0.13 13.79
CA PHE A 232 13.24 1.09 14.29
C PHE A 232 13.52 1.06 15.78
N GLY A 233 13.40 -0.09 16.44
CA GLY A 233 13.62 -0.20 17.88
C GLY A 233 12.69 0.68 18.72
N ILE A 234 11.46 0.90 18.29
CA ILE A 234 10.52 1.83 18.95
C ILE A 234 10.04 1.25 20.27
N LYS A 235 10.36 1.92 21.37
CA LYS A 235 9.94 1.54 22.72
C LYS A 235 8.46 1.86 22.95
N ALA A 236 7.74 0.95 23.61
CA ALA A 236 6.33 1.12 23.94
C ALA A 236 6.17 2.14 25.08
N ASN A 237 5.74 3.34 24.75
CA ASN A 237 5.51 4.41 25.70
C ASN A 237 4.21 4.21 26.51
N SER A 238 3.99 5.06 27.52
CA SER A 238 2.80 4.97 28.38
C SER A 238 1.48 5.10 27.62
N ASN A 239 1.44 5.83 26.51
CA ASN A 239 0.24 5.95 25.67
C ASN A 239 -0.03 4.64 24.92
N TRP A 240 1.01 4.02 24.34
CA TRP A 240 0.92 2.71 23.68
C TRP A 240 0.34 1.66 24.64
N LEU A 241 0.89 1.59 25.85
CA LEU A 241 0.49 0.62 26.89
C LEU A 241 -0.93 0.87 27.39
N ARG A 242 -1.35 2.14 27.61
CA ARG A 242 -2.72 2.46 28.03
C ARG A 242 -3.77 2.07 26.99
N ARG A 243 -3.40 2.06 25.71
CA ARG A 243 -4.28 1.64 24.60
C ARG A 243 -4.36 0.12 24.46
N GLY A 244 -3.62 -0.64 25.28
CA GLY A 244 -3.58 -2.11 25.21
C GLY A 244 -2.96 -2.64 23.91
N LEU A 245 -2.11 -1.85 23.24
CA LEU A 245 -1.47 -2.25 22.00
C LEU A 245 -0.37 -3.28 22.24
N PRO A 246 -0.12 -4.20 21.31
CA PRO A 246 0.82 -5.30 21.48
C PRO A 246 2.26 -4.81 21.64
N TYR A 247 3.01 -5.50 22.48
CA TYR A 247 4.44 -5.24 22.71
C TYR A 247 5.18 -6.53 23.02
N SER A 248 6.48 -6.51 22.83
CA SER A 248 7.41 -7.55 23.27
C SER A 248 8.40 -7.00 24.29
N ILE A 249 9.00 -7.89 25.05
CA ILE A 249 9.97 -7.53 26.09
C ILE A 249 11.35 -7.99 25.63
N HIS A 250 12.30 -7.08 25.58
CA HIS A 250 13.69 -7.35 25.21
C HIS A 250 14.63 -6.59 26.14
N ASP A 251 15.84 -7.12 26.32
CA ASP A 251 16.92 -6.41 26.97
C ASP A 251 17.59 -5.46 25.97
N ASP A 252 17.75 -4.19 26.37
CA ASP A 252 18.43 -3.16 25.60
C ASP A 252 19.31 -2.34 26.57
N ASP A 253 19.18 -1.01 26.64
CA ASP A 253 19.88 -0.17 27.65
C ASP A 253 19.56 -0.60 29.07
N ARG A 254 18.38 -1.15 29.27
CA ARG A 254 17.90 -1.73 30.53
C ARG A 254 17.30 -3.10 30.30
N LYS A 255 17.27 -3.92 31.36
CA LYS A 255 16.58 -5.22 31.32
C LYS A 255 15.07 -5.05 31.24
N ASN A 256 14.40 -5.95 30.50
CA ASN A 256 12.95 -6.03 30.38
C ASN A 256 12.29 -4.76 29.80
N GLU A 257 12.89 -4.10 28.84
CA GLU A 257 12.28 -2.97 28.15
C GLU A 257 11.18 -3.44 27.18
N LYS A 258 10.13 -2.64 27.10
CA LYS A 258 8.97 -2.93 26.23
C LYS A 258 9.13 -2.23 24.89
N PHE A 259 9.00 -3.01 23.83
CA PHE A 259 9.06 -2.53 22.44
C PHE A 259 7.72 -2.70 21.75
N CYS A 260 7.31 -1.73 20.95
CA CYS A 260 6.08 -1.81 20.17
C CYS A 260 6.13 -3.02 19.22
N ASN A 261 5.02 -3.75 19.11
CA ASN A 261 4.80 -4.70 18.05
C ASN A 261 3.77 -4.13 17.11
N PHE A 262 4.12 -4.09 15.83
CA PHE A 262 3.27 -3.62 14.75
C PHE A 262 2.62 -4.80 14.04
N SER A 263 1.56 -4.55 13.28
CA SER A 263 0.89 -5.58 12.48
C SER A 263 1.61 -5.82 11.15
N SER A 264 2.42 -4.86 10.71
CA SER A 264 3.20 -4.93 9.47
C SER A 264 4.41 -4.00 9.48
N ALA A 265 5.30 -4.20 8.49
CA ALA A 265 6.42 -3.30 8.25
C ALA A 265 5.93 -1.89 7.88
N GLU A 266 4.87 -1.78 7.09
CA GLU A 266 4.26 -0.52 6.68
C GLU A 266 3.78 0.28 7.89
N GLU A 267 3.11 -0.36 8.85
CA GLU A 267 2.67 0.29 10.08
C GLU A 267 3.86 0.83 10.88
N SER A 268 4.93 0.04 10.99
CA SER A 268 6.17 0.45 11.64
C SER A 268 6.79 1.68 10.95
N ILE A 269 6.87 1.67 9.63
CA ILE A 269 7.41 2.77 8.82
C ILE A 269 6.54 4.03 8.96
N GLU A 270 5.23 3.87 8.90
CA GLU A 270 4.28 4.98 9.09
C GLU A 270 4.40 5.58 10.49
N TYR A 271 4.43 4.74 11.52
CA TYR A 271 4.58 5.20 12.90
C TYR A 271 5.90 5.96 13.11
N HIS A 272 7.01 5.42 12.59
CA HIS A 272 8.31 6.09 12.62
C HIS A 272 8.28 7.44 11.88
N SER A 273 7.65 7.48 10.71
CA SER A 273 7.52 8.73 9.95
C SER A 273 6.74 9.80 10.74
N ARG A 274 5.66 9.41 11.42
CA ARG A 274 4.92 10.33 12.33
C ARG A 274 5.76 10.79 13.51
N LEU A 275 6.63 9.95 14.06
CA LEU A 275 7.57 10.37 15.11
C LEU A 275 8.53 11.44 14.59
N LEU A 276 9.07 11.27 13.39
CA LEU A 276 9.93 12.28 12.75
C LEU A 276 9.20 13.59 12.46
N MET A 277 7.87 13.58 12.33
CA MET A 277 7.04 14.79 12.17
C MET A 277 6.72 15.48 13.50
N SER A 278 7.20 14.99 14.64
CA SER A 278 7.04 15.67 15.93
C SER A 278 7.96 16.88 16.08
N ASP A 279 7.60 17.82 16.96
CA ASP A 279 8.36 19.06 17.22
C ASP A 279 9.83 18.82 17.56
N ARG A 280 10.15 17.67 18.13
CA ARG A 280 11.53 17.25 18.42
C ARG A 280 12.43 17.25 17.19
N TYR A 281 11.86 17.00 16.01
CA TYR A 281 12.58 16.93 14.73
C TYR A 281 12.25 18.12 13.80
N ALA A 282 11.64 19.18 14.33
CA ALA A 282 11.15 20.33 13.54
C ALA A 282 12.22 20.96 12.64
N ARG A 283 13.50 20.91 13.03
CA ARG A 283 14.58 21.44 12.19
C ARG A 283 14.75 20.68 10.87
N CYS A 284 14.45 19.37 10.85
CA CYS A 284 14.61 18.54 9.66
C CYS A 284 13.60 18.92 8.56
N TRP A 285 12.38 19.36 8.92
CA TRP A 285 11.33 19.70 7.96
C TRP A 285 11.64 20.93 7.11
N ARG A 286 12.68 21.69 7.46
CA ARG A 286 13.13 22.85 6.70
C ARG A 286 13.86 22.47 5.42
N TYR A 287 14.28 21.21 5.31
CA TYR A 287 15.05 20.72 4.18
C TYR A 287 14.15 19.97 3.18
N LYS A 288 14.51 20.10 1.89
CA LYS A 288 13.80 19.35 0.84
C LYS A 288 14.07 17.84 0.98
N PRO A 289 13.15 16.97 0.53
CA PRO A 289 13.36 15.51 0.55
C PRO A 289 14.58 15.03 -0.25
N THR A 290 15.12 15.87 -1.13
CA THR A 290 16.35 15.60 -1.89
C THR A 290 17.62 16.00 -1.14
N ASP A 291 17.49 16.72 -0.03
CA ASP A 291 18.62 17.19 0.80
C ASP A 291 18.81 16.25 2.01
N TYR A 292 19.01 14.97 1.71
CA TYR A 292 19.17 13.92 2.71
C TYR A 292 20.35 14.14 3.66
N HIS A 293 21.39 14.87 3.21
CA HIS A 293 22.56 15.17 4.03
C HIS A 293 22.18 16.00 5.27
N ASN A 294 21.40 17.06 5.08
CA ASN A 294 20.95 17.90 6.19
C ASN A 294 19.84 17.27 7.03
N TRP A 295 19.21 16.19 6.55
CA TRP A 295 18.28 15.39 7.35
C TRP A 295 18.99 14.50 8.38
N LEU A 296 20.27 14.16 8.17
CA LEU A 296 21.05 13.27 9.01
C LEU A 296 21.86 13.97 10.11
N VAL A 297 21.88 15.30 10.12
CA VAL A 297 22.57 16.16 11.10
C VAL A 297 21.54 16.81 12.03
#